data_c72f00dc4c880bc5d078f5b72b0e21aa
#
_entry.id   c72f00dc4c880bc5d078f5b72b0e21aa
#
_cell.length_a   1.000
_cell.length_b   1.000
_cell.length_c   1.000
_cell.angle_alpha   90.00
_cell.angle_beta   90.00
_cell.angle_gamma   90.00
#
_symmetry.space_group_name_H-M   'P 1'
#
loop_
_entity.id
_entity.type
_entity.pdbx_description
1 polymer ?
#
loop_
_entity_poly.entity_id
_entity_poly.type
_entity_poly.pdbx_seq_one_letter_code
_entity_poly.pdbx_strand_id
1 'polypeptide(L)'
;LHPRVRRQRQMCIRDRIDIMDTNIGRVLDTLQKNGELDNTFIMFMSDNGACAEWHEFGFDKQTGTEYHTHVGAELDQMGLPGTYHHYGTGWANVCCTPFTLYKHYAHEGGISTPCIIQWGKQIKHKGSIDHQPAQFSDIMATCIELAGTKYPEEYEGRKIVPTPGKSILPIVRGEEMPDRYIYAEHEGNRMVRKGDWKLVSANFRGDEWELYNIKEDRTEQHNLIKEYPEMAKELEDAYFEWADHSDVLYFPKVWNTYNKGRRKDFKEYRDK
;
A
#
# COMPACT_ATOMS: atom_id res chain seq x y z
N LEU A 1 -23.19 2.77 -15.46
CA LEU A 1 -23.79 2.49 -14.13
C LEU A 1 -25.01 3.38 -13.92
N HIS A 2 -26.14 2.77 -13.52
CA HIS A 2 -27.38 3.49 -13.24
C HIS A 2 -27.14 4.58 -12.17
N PRO A 3 -27.69 5.81 -12.30
CA PRO A 3 -27.45 6.92 -11.36
C PRO A 3 -27.73 6.59 -9.88
N ARG A 4 -28.70 5.71 -9.59
CA ARG A 4 -29.01 5.22 -8.24
C ARG A 4 -27.85 4.42 -7.62
N VAL A 5 -27.24 3.51 -8.37
CA VAL A 5 -26.11 2.68 -7.93
C VAL A 5 -24.93 3.56 -7.54
N ARG A 6 -24.65 4.59 -8.34
CA ARG A 6 -23.57 5.54 -8.10
C ARG A 6 -23.80 6.31 -6.80
N ARG A 7 -25.01 6.80 -6.55
CA ARG A 7 -25.32 7.54 -5.32
C ARG A 7 -25.19 6.70 -4.07
N GLN A 8 -25.67 5.46 -4.09
CA GLN A 8 -25.68 4.58 -2.91
C GLN A 8 -24.27 4.14 -2.51
N ARG A 9 -23.44 3.71 -3.48
CA ARG A 9 -22.03 3.37 -3.21
C ARG A 9 -21.27 4.58 -2.67
N GLN A 10 -21.47 5.74 -3.23
CA GLN A 10 -20.86 6.98 -2.77
C GLN A 10 -21.31 7.34 -1.35
N MET A 11 -22.56 7.13 -0.99
CA MET A 11 -23.07 7.31 0.38
C MET A 11 -22.40 6.34 1.37
N CYS A 12 -22.37 5.04 1.05
CA CYS A 12 -21.76 4.05 1.94
C CYS A 12 -20.26 4.32 2.20
N ILE A 13 -19.51 4.72 1.20
CA ILE A 13 -18.08 5.08 1.36
C ILE A 13 -17.96 6.31 2.25
N ARG A 14 -18.72 7.36 1.97
CA ARG A 14 -18.72 8.59 2.77
C ARG A 14 -19.10 8.33 4.21
N ASP A 15 -20.15 7.57 4.47
CA ASP A 15 -20.64 7.31 5.81
C ASP A 15 -19.62 6.48 6.63
N ARG A 16 -18.91 5.55 6.01
CA ARG A 16 -17.81 4.81 6.66
C ARG A 16 -16.64 5.74 7.03
N ILE A 17 -16.28 6.65 6.14
CA ILE A 17 -15.21 7.63 6.42
C ILE A 17 -15.63 8.56 7.54
N ASP A 18 -16.86 9.05 7.56
CA ASP A 18 -17.40 9.91 8.59
C ASP A 18 -17.41 9.24 9.98
N ILE A 19 -17.85 7.96 10.05
CA ILE A 19 -17.81 7.16 11.27
C ILE A 19 -16.37 6.94 11.74
N MET A 20 -15.45 6.63 10.83
CA MET A 20 -14.04 6.44 11.15
C MET A 20 -13.44 7.74 11.70
N ASP A 21 -13.63 8.86 11.01
CA ASP A 21 -13.14 10.18 11.43
C ASP A 21 -13.67 10.58 12.81
N THR A 22 -14.99 10.42 13.04
CA THR A 22 -15.61 10.65 14.35
C THR A 22 -14.97 9.82 15.45
N ASN A 23 -14.67 8.53 15.22
CA ASN A 23 -14.05 7.69 16.23
C ASN A 23 -12.58 8.01 16.45
N ILE A 24 -11.83 8.42 15.43
CA ILE A 24 -10.47 8.95 15.57
C ILE A 24 -10.53 10.22 16.45
N GLY A 25 -11.48 11.13 16.18
CA GLY A 25 -11.70 12.31 17.00
C GLY A 25 -11.89 11.99 18.48
N ARG A 26 -12.69 10.95 18.81
CA ARG A 26 -12.87 10.51 20.22
C ARG A 26 -11.57 10.06 20.89
N VAL A 27 -10.66 9.40 20.14
CA VAL A 27 -9.33 9.04 20.67
C VAL A 27 -8.51 10.27 20.94
N LEU A 28 -8.46 11.22 19.98
CA LEU A 28 -7.72 12.48 20.12
C LEU A 28 -8.26 13.33 21.28
N ASP A 29 -9.58 13.42 21.43
CA ASP A 29 -10.24 14.12 22.55
C ASP A 29 -9.85 13.51 23.91
N THR A 30 -9.70 12.18 23.97
CA THR A 30 -9.27 11.49 25.19
C THR A 30 -7.83 11.84 25.55
N LEU A 31 -6.92 11.83 24.56
CA LEU A 31 -5.54 12.26 24.74
C LEU A 31 -5.46 13.73 25.19
N GLN A 32 -6.27 14.59 24.57
CA GLN A 32 -6.34 16.01 24.93
C GLN A 32 -6.83 16.22 26.40
N LYS A 33 -7.89 15.51 26.79
CA LYS A 33 -8.44 15.60 28.16
C LYS A 33 -7.45 15.12 29.21
N ASN A 34 -6.63 14.14 28.86
CA ASN A 34 -5.60 13.61 29.75
C ASN A 34 -4.31 14.45 29.74
N GLY A 35 -4.22 15.47 28.89
CA GLY A 35 -3.01 16.31 28.76
C GLY A 35 -1.86 15.61 28.00
N GLU A 36 -2.13 14.48 27.31
CA GLU A 36 -1.13 13.66 26.65
C GLU A 36 -0.97 13.94 25.14
N LEU A 37 -1.88 14.72 24.54
CA LEU A 37 -1.90 14.91 23.09
C LEU A 37 -0.59 15.51 22.56
N ASP A 38 -0.03 16.50 23.23
CA ASP A 38 1.23 17.14 22.80
C ASP A 38 2.46 16.25 22.94
N ASN A 39 2.39 15.23 23.80
CA ASN A 39 3.45 14.25 24.04
C ASN A 39 3.23 12.93 23.29
N THR A 40 2.19 12.83 22.48
CA THR A 40 1.88 11.63 21.71
C THR A 40 2.26 11.81 20.24
N PHE A 41 3.08 10.89 19.71
CA PHE A 41 3.34 10.77 18.28
C PHE A 41 2.17 10.03 17.63
N ILE A 42 1.45 10.70 16.76
CA ILE A 42 0.27 10.17 16.07
C ILE A 42 0.59 10.03 14.59
N MET A 43 0.38 8.83 14.07
CA MET A 43 0.53 8.52 12.65
C MET A 43 -0.77 7.88 12.15
N PHE A 44 -1.36 8.45 11.12
CA PHE A 44 -2.53 7.92 10.44
C PHE A 44 -2.20 7.69 8.97
N MET A 45 -2.47 6.49 8.47
CA MET A 45 -2.20 6.12 7.09
C MET A 45 -3.16 5.03 6.61
N SER A 46 -3.28 4.88 5.29
CA SER A 46 -3.86 3.67 4.68
C SER A 46 -2.77 2.63 4.45
N ASP A 47 -3.10 1.37 4.59
CA ASP A 47 -2.18 0.24 4.40
C ASP A 47 -1.88 -0.07 2.93
N ASN A 48 -2.79 0.28 2.03
CA ASN A 48 -2.67 0.10 0.59
C ASN A 48 -3.67 1.01 -0.14
N GLY A 49 -3.61 1.00 -1.45
CA GLY A 49 -4.62 1.63 -2.28
C GLY A 49 -6.00 0.97 -2.15
N ALA A 50 -6.99 1.53 -2.82
CA ALA A 50 -8.37 1.07 -2.74
C ALA A 50 -8.52 -0.39 -3.17
N CYS A 51 -9.41 -1.12 -2.49
CA CYS A 51 -9.58 -2.56 -2.64
C CYS A 51 -10.68 -2.90 -3.64
N ALA A 52 -10.34 -3.57 -4.71
CA ALA A 52 -11.28 -4.00 -5.75
C ALA A 52 -11.86 -5.40 -5.51
N GLU A 53 -11.15 -6.25 -4.76
CA GLU A 53 -11.46 -7.66 -4.50
C GLU A 53 -11.83 -8.45 -5.78
N TRP A 54 -11.09 -8.19 -6.86
CA TRP A 54 -11.08 -8.95 -8.12
C TRP A 54 -12.39 -9.00 -8.92
N HIS A 55 -13.41 -8.25 -8.57
CA HIS A 55 -14.66 -8.26 -9.31
C HIS A 55 -14.99 -6.89 -9.92
N GLU A 56 -15.40 -6.89 -11.20
CA GLU A 56 -15.67 -5.66 -11.95
C GLU A 56 -16.75 -4.79 -11.29
N PHE A 57 -17.83 -5.41 -10.85
CA PHE A 57 -18.97 -4.72 -10.26
C PHE A 57 -19.05 -4.79 -8.74
N GLY A 58 -18.06 -5.44 -8.09
CA GLY A 58 -18.11 -5.77 -6.67
C GLY A 58 -19.06 -6.92 -6.38
N PHE A 59 -18.98 -7.43 -5.16
CA PHE A 59 -19.83 -8.54 -4.71
C PHE A 59 -20.06 -8.46 -3.20
N ASP A 60 -21.08 -9.15 -2.71
CA ASP A 60 -21.34 -9.39 -1.30
C ASP A 60 -20.92 -10.83 -0.95
N LYS A 61 -20.07 -10.98 0.06
CA LYS A 61 -19.55 -12.28 0.50
C LYS A 61 -20.23 -12.83 1.75
N GLN A 62 -21.01 -12.05 2.45
CA GLN A 62 -21.52 -12.43 3.75
C GLN A 62 -22.69 -13.44 3.68
N THR A 63 -23.37 -13.49 2.55
CA THR A 63 -24.46 -14.41 2.30
C THR A 63 -24.03 -15.86 2.04
N GLY A 64 -22.76 -16.16 2.18
CA GLY A 64 -22.27 -17.48 2.60
C GLY A 64 -21.66 -18.39 1.58
N THR A 65 -21.82 -18.30 0.27
CA THR A 65 -21.20 -19.32 -0.59
C THR A 65 -20.83 -18.86 -2.00
N GLU A 66 -21.42 -17.83 -2.53
CA GLU A 66 -21.12 -17.36 -3.88
C GLU A 66 -21.06 -15.83 -3.92
N TYR A 67 -20.27 -15.33 -4.85
CA TYR A 67 -20.19 -13.90 -5.12
C TYR A 67 -21.54 -13.40 -5.61
N HIS A 68 -22.25 -12.69 -4.74
CA HIS A 68 -23.53 -12.08 -5.09
C HIS A 68 -23.32 -10.61 -5.46
N THR A 69 -23.77 -10.24 -6.65
CA THR A 69 -23.77 -8.84 -7.09
C THR A 69 -25.15 -8.27 -6.93
N HIS A 70 -25.31 -7.27 -6.06
CA HIS A 70 -26.58 -6.57 -5.88
C HIS A 70 -26.98 -5.80 -7.15
N VAL A 71 -28.18 -6.03 -7.62
CA VAL A 71 -28.76 -5.38 -8.81
C VAL A 71 -30.20 -4.91 -8.57
N GLY A 72 -30.64 -3.90 -9.31
CA GLY A 72 -31.99 -3.39 -9.22
C GLY A 72 -32.38 -2.92 -7.81
N ALA A 73 -33.45 -3.48 -7.24
CA ALA A 73 -33.92 -3.14 -5.90
C ALA A 73 -33.01 -3.60 -4.76
N GLU A 74 -32.17 -4.61 -4.99
CA GLU A 74 -31.23 -5.10 -3.99
C GLU A 74 -30.13 -4.09 -3.66
N LEU A 75 -29.92 -3.10 -4.52
CA LEU A 75 -28.99 -2.01 -4.28
C LEU A 75 -29.33 -1.21 -3.01
N ASP A 76 -30.59 -1.19 -2.63
CA ASP A 76 -31.06 -0.52 -1.42
C ASP A 76 -30.64 -1.28 -0.14
N GLN A 77 -30.19 -2.52 -0.27
CA GLN A 77 -29.69 -3.35 0.84
C GLN A 77 -28.20 -3.16 1.09
N MET A 78 -27.46 -2.56 0.17
CA MET A 78 -26.01 -2.35 0.30
C MET A 78 -25.68 -1.48 1.52
N GLY A 79 -24.85 -1.99 2.41
CA GLY A 79 -24.43 -1.30 3.62
C GLY A 79 -25.37 -1.49 4.82
N LEU A 80 -26.48 -2.23 4.68
CA LEU A 80 -27.32 -2.62 5.80
C LEU A 80 -26.64 -3.71 6.67
N PRO A 81 -27.08 -3.89 7.92
CA PRO A 81 -26.59 -4.98 8.77
C PRO A 81 -26.74 -6.33 8.06
N GLY A 82 -25.69 -7.14 8.09
CA GLY A 82 -25.64 -8.43 7.41
C GLY A 82 -25.11 -8.40 5.98
N THR A 83 -24.75 -7.22 5.43
CA THR A 83 -24.09 -7.12 4.11
C THR A 83 -22.61 -6.82 4.22
N TYR A 84 -21.83 -7.38 3.31
CA TYR A 84 -20.38 -7.14 3.18
C TYR A 84 -20.02 -6.90 1.71
N HIS A 85 -20.40 -5.75 1.20
CA HIS A 85 -20.32 -5.44 -0.21
C HIS A 85 -18.99 -4.76 -0.58
N HIS A 86 -18.32 -5.31 -1.59
CA HIS A 86 -17.17 -4.71 -2.25
C HIS A 86 -17.61 -3.83 -3.41
N TYR A 87 -16.89 -2.73 -3.65
CA TYR A 87 -17.31 -1.76 -4.67
C TYR A 87 -16.72 -2.00 -6.07
N GLY A 88 -15.83 -3.01 -6.21
CA GLY A 88 -15.28 -3.47 -7.48
C GLY A 88 -14.19 -2.59 -8.08
N THR A 89 -13.64 -3.03 -9.21
CA THR A 89 -12.46 -2.43 -9.85
C THR A 89 -12.67 -0.99 -10.30
N GLY A 90 -13.83 -0.67 -10.84
CA GLY A 90 -14.13 0.68 -11.31
C GLY A 90 -14.07 1.73 -10.20
N TRP A 91 -14.64 1.44 -9.03
CA TRP A 91 -14.60 2.33 -7.88
C TRP A 91 -13.23 2.33 -7.21
N ALA A 92 -12.50 1.21 -7.22
CA ALA A 92 -11.14 1.17 -6.73
C ALA A 92 -10.24 2.13 -7.53
N ASN A 93 -10.33 2.12 -8.86
CA ASN A 93 -9.64 3.10 -9.70
C ASN A 93 -10.04 4.54 -9.37
N VAL A 94 -11.34 4.82 -9.23
CA VAL A 94 -11.82 6.17 -8.89
C VAL A 94 -11.23 6.64 -7.56
N CYS A 95 -11.17 5.77 -6.55
CA CYS A 95 -10.63 6.12 -5.23
C CYS A 95 -9.11 6.32 -5.24
N CYS A 96 -8.40 5.74 -6.21
CA CYS A 96 -6.95 5.91 -6.37
C CYS A 96 -6.56 7.02 -7.36
N THR A 97 -7.53 7.65 -8.04
CA THR A 97 -7.26 8.73 -9.01
C THR A 97 -6.45 9.86 -8.36
N PRO A 98 -5.40 10.40 -9.02
CA PRO A 98 -5.04 10.18 -10.43
C PRO A 98 -4.04 9.03 -10.68
N PHE A 99 -3.72 8.23 -9.68
CA PHE A 99 -2.69 7.20 -9.76
C PHE A 99 -3.16 5.95 -10.53
N THR A 100 -2.19 5.25 -11.11
CA THR A 100 -2.42 4.02 -11.87
C THR A 100 -2.73 2.86 -10.95
N LEU A 101 -3.78 2.10 -11.28
CA LEU A 101 -4.21 0.88 -10.59
C LEU A 101 -4.65 1.10 -9.13
N TYR A 102 -4.62 0.05 -8.31
CA TYR A 102 -5.18 0.00 -6.95
C TYR A 102 -4.54 -1.15 -6.16
N LYS A 103 -5.02 -1.47 -4.96
CA LYS A 103 -4.54 -2.58 -4.12
C LYS A 103 -4.24 -3.83 -4.95
N HIS A 104 -3.25 -4.60 -4.56
CA HIS A 104 -2.55 -5.72 -5.19
C HIS A 104 -1.43 -5.32 -6.15
N TYR A 105 -1.51 -4.16 -6.80
CA TYR A 105 -0.49 -3.71 -7.74
C TYR A 105 0.58 -2.85 -7.06
N ALA A 106 1.80 -2.94 -7.57
CA ALA A 106 2.91 -2.14 -7.10
C ALA A 106 3.02 -0.77 -7.79
N HIS A 107 2.06 -0.43 -8.66
CA HIS A 107 1.88 0.91 -9.22
C HIS A 107 1.42 1.91 -8.15
N GLU A 108 1.58 3.21 -8.40
CA GLU A 108 1.30 4.25 -7.41
C GLU A 108 -0.11 4.15 -6.80
N GLY A 109 -1.13 3.79 -7.58
CA GLY A 109 -2.49 3.61 -7.06
C GLY A 109 -2.63 2.48 -6.05
N GLY A 110 -1.72 1.50 -6.05
CA GLY A 110 -1.72 0.40 -5.08
C GLY A 110 -0.90 0.66 -3.83
N ILE A 111 0.15 1.49 -3.93
CA ILE A 111 1.16 1.63 -2.85
C ILE A 111 1.37 3.05 -2.36
N SER A 112 1.08 4.09 -3.16
CA SER A 112 1.29 5.49 -2.77
C SER A 112 0.14 5.99 -1.92
N THR A 113 0.11 5.57 -0.66
CA THR A 113 -0.94 5.93 0.29
C THR A 113 -0.57 7.17 1.10
N PRO A 114 -1.56 8.02 1.46
CA PRO A 114 -1.29 9.17 2.30
C PRO A 114 -0.90 8.76 3.72
N CYS A 115 0.02 9.51 4.31
CA CYS A 115 0.38 9.41 5.72
C CYS A 115 0.27 10.79 6.37
N ILE A 116 -0.46 10.89 7.46
CA ILE A 116 -0.61 12.10 8.25
C ILE A 116 0.11 11.90 9.58
N ILE A 117 0.98 12.84 9.94
CA ILE A 117 1.72 12.80 11.20
C ILE A 117 1.39 14.03 12.02
N GLN A 118 1.08 13.80 13.29
CA GLN A 118 0.92 14.83 14.31
C GLN A 118 1.79 14.50 15.51
N TRP A 119 2.55 15.48 16.01
CA TRP A 119 3.38 15.34 17.22
C TRP A 119 3.56 16.67 17.92
N GLY A 120 2.49 17.21 18.45
CA GLY A 120 2.45 18.41 19.28
C GLY A 120 3.37 19.54 18.80
N LYS A 121 4.30 19.96 19.68
CA LYS A 121 5.28 21.02 19.42
C LYS A 121 6.56 20.54 18.73
N GLN A 122 6.72 19.24 18.54
CA GLN A 122 7.96 18.66 17.96
C GLN A 122 8.03 18.85 16.44
N ILE A 123 6.89 18.94 15.75
CA ILE A 123 6.84 19.24 14.33
C ILE A 123 7.01 20.75 14.11
N LYS A 124 8.09 21.13 13.45
CA LYS A 124 8.42 22.53 13.15
C LYS A 124 7.61 23.08 11.97
N HIS A 125 7.35 22.27 10.96
CA HIS A 125 6.69 22.66 9.71
C HIS A 125 5.23 22.14 9.68
N LYS A 126 4.37 22.75 10.50
CA LYS A 126 2.95 22.38 10.57
C LYS A 126 2.22 22.69 9.26
N GLY A 127 1.38 21.76 8.80
CA GLY A 127 0.60 21.90 7.58
C GLY A 127 1.41 21.79 6.29
N SER A 128 2.66 21.34 6.35
CA SER A 128 3.46 21.04 5.17
C SER A 128 3.10 19.67 4.59
N ILE A 129 3.39 19.51 3.29
CA ILE A 129 3.35 18.22 2.59
C ILE A 129 4.78 17.88 2.22
N ASP A 130 5.22 16.67 2.55
CA ASP A 130 6.50 16.12 2.16
C ASP A 130 6.28 14.96 1.17
N HIS A 131 7.12 14.86 0.15
CA HIS A 131 7.02 13.86 -0.91
C HIS A 131 8.11 12.79 -0.82
N GLN A 132 8.92 12.81 0.21
CA GLN A 132 9.94 11.79 0.43
C GLN A 132 9.27 10.43 0.66
N PRO A 133 9.77 9.36 0.02
CA PRO A 133 9.16 8.04 0.13
C PRO A 133 9.46 7.39 1.47
N ALA A 134 8.41 6.84 2.09
CA ALA A 134 8.48 5.99 3.26
C ALA A 134 7.82 4.64 2.98
N GLN A 135 8.05 3.65 3.84
CA GLN A 135 7.43 2.33 3.73
C GLN A 135 7.04 1.80 5.12
N PHE A 136 6.18 0.78 5.17
CA PHE A 136 5.66 0.25 6.43
C PHE A 136 6.74 -0.27 7.39
N SER A 137 7.83 -0.82 6.87
CA SER A 137 8.96 -1.25 7.71
C SER A 137 9.61 -0.09 8.50
N ASP A 138 9.43 1.15 8.04
CA ASP A 138 9.96 2.35 8.70
C ASP A 138 9.23 2.68 10.01
N ILE A 139 7.98 2.23 10.15
CA ILE A 139 7.19 2.44 11.37
C ILE A 139 7.91 1.87 12.59
N MET A 140 8.37 0.61 12.50
CA MET A 140 9.08 -0.03 13.59
C MET A 140 10.38 0.72 13.93
N ALA A 141 11.18 1.07 12.92
CA ALA A 141 12.42 1.81 13.11
C ALA A 141 12.15 3.20 13.76
N THR A 142 11.06 3.86 13.37
CA THR A 142 10.64 5.14 13.97
C THR A 142 10.24 4.98 15.43
N CYS A 143 9.44 3.95 15.74
CA CYS A 143 9.04 3.66 17.13
C CYS A 143 10.24 3.36 18.04
N ILE A 144 11.23 2.63 17.53
CA ILE A 144 12.45 2.31 18.26
C ILE A 144 13.27 3.57 18.57
N GLU A 145 13.42 4.48 17.58
CA GLU A 145 14.10 5.76 17.81
C GLU A 145 13.34 6.63 18.79
N LEU A 146 12.00 6.73 18.67
CA LEU A 146 11.15 7.47 19.61
C LEU A 146 11.25 6.95 21.05
N ALA A 147 11.36 5.62 21.20
CA ALA A 147 11.54 4.99 22.50
C ALA A 147 12.95 5.13 23.07
N GLY A 148 13.92 5.69 22.31
CA GLY A 148 15.31 5.83 22.71
C GLY A 148 16.02 4.47 22.94
N THR A 149 15.59 3.42 22.24
CA THR A 149 16.12 2.06 22.38
C THR A 149 16.75 1.58 21.08
N LYS A 150 17.24 0.34 21.06
CA LYS A 150 17.81 -0.31 19.89
C LYS A 150 17.03 -1.56 19.55
N TYR A 151 16.94 -1.87 18.26
CA TYR A 151 16.41 -3.15 17.80
C TYR A 151 17.33 -4.27 18.29
N PRO A 152 16.81 -5.31 18.95
CA PRO A 152 17.67 -6.36 19.51
C PRO A 152 18.26 -7.24 18.41
N GLU A 153 19.50 -7.66 18.59
CA GLU A 153 20.15 -8.63 17.69
C GLU A 153 19.79 -10.07 18.04
N GLU A 154 19.37 -10.30 19.29
CA GLU A 154 19.03 -11.60 19.81
C GLU A 154 17.85 -11.50 20.80
N TYR A 155 16.97 -12.50 20.79
CA TYR A 155 15.89 -12.65 21.74
C TYR A 155 15.75 -14.13 22.14
N GLU A 156 15.78 -14.42 23.43
CA GLU A 156 15.69 -15.78 23.99
C GLU A 156 16.67 -16.79 23.36
N GLY A 157 17.93 -16.36 23.12
CA GLY A 157 18.97 -17.19 22.53
C GLY A 157 18.86 -17.40 21.00
N ARG A 158 17.98 -16.66 20.33
CA ARG A 158 17.80 -16.73 18.88
C ARG A 158 18.18 -15.40 18.21
N LYS A 159 18.97 -15.48 17.17
CA LYS A 159 19.27 -14.31 16.33
C LYS A 159 17.98 -13.78 15.71
N ILE A 160 17.80 -12.47 15.75
CA ILE A 160 16.66 -11.77 15.15
C ILE A 160 17.09 -11.22 13.78
N VAL A 161 16.18 -11.34 12.81
CA VAL A 161 16.39 -10.71 11.51
C VAL A 161 16.34 -9.19 11.67
N PRO A 162 17.37 -8.46 11.21
CA PRO A 162 17.36 -7.00 11.29
C PRO A 162 16.16 -6.38 10.59
N THR A 163 15.61 -5.30 11.16
CA THR A 163 14.56 -4.54 10.48
C THR A 163 15.13 -3.83 9.24
N PRO A 164 14.53 -3.96 8.06
CA PRO A 164 14.98 -3.23 6.87
C PRO A 164 14.59 -1.75 6.90
N GLY A 165 13.68 -1.36 7.79
CA GLY A 165 13.14 0.00 7.90
C GLY A 165 14.19 1.02 8.38
N LYS A 166 13.92 2.28 8.02
CA LYS A 166 14.65 3.44 8.49
C LYS A 166 13.69 4.38 9.19
N SER A 167 14.12 5.00 10.29
CA SER A 167 13.27 5.99 10.97
C SER A 167 12.96 7.17 10.04
N ILE A 168 11.69 7.59 10.02
CA ILE A 168 11.22 8.77 9.28
C ILE A 168 11.26 10.05 10.12
N LEU A 169 11.82 10.02 11.30
CA LEU A 169 11.96 11.25 12.13
C LEU A 169 12.74 12.37 11.45
N PRO A 170 13.75 12.11 10.58
CA PRO A 170 14.33 13.18 9.77
C PRO A 170 13.28 13.94 8.93
N ILE A 171 12.40 13.23 8.22
CA ILE A 171 11.29 13.84 7.45
C ILE A 171 10.39 14.68 8.36
N VAL A 172 10.03 14.14 9.53
CA VAL A 172 9.18 14.86 10.52
C VAL A 172 9.86 16.14 11.03
N ARG A 173 11.19 16.17 11.05
CA ARG A 173 12.01 17.36 11.42
C ARG A 173 12.24 18.32 10.25
N GLY A 174 11.80 17.97 9.02
CA GLY A 174 12.03 18.73 7.79
C GLY A 174 13.43 18.55 7.22
N GLU A 175 14.03 17.39 7.44
CA GLU A 175 15.34 16.98 6.93
C GLU A 175 15.17 16.01 5.77
N GLU A 176 16.16 15.95 4.87
CA GLU A 176 16.17 14.98 3.79
C GLU A 176 16.70 13.62 4.27
N MET A 177 16.07 12.54 3.81
CA MET A 177 16.59 11.20 3.96
C MET A 177 17.49 10.84 2.79
N PRO A 178 18.57 10.07 3.02
CA PRO A 178 19.38 9.55 1.92
C PRO A 178 18.55 8.66 0.98
N ASP A 179 18.86 8.72 -0.30
CA ASP A 179 18.29 7.80 -1.28
C ASP A 179 18.56 6.35 -0.86
N ARG A 180 17.53 5.54 -1.01
CA ARG A 180 17.58 4.11 -0.72
C ARG A 180 16.75 3.34 -1.72
N TYR A 181 17.04 2.08 -1.85
CA TYR A 181 16.16 1.18 -2.54
C TYR A 181 14.91 0.88 -1.69
N ILE A 182 13.76 0.92 -2.32
CA ILE A 182 12.46 0.51 -1.78
C ILE A 182 11.93 -0.58 -2.68
N TYR A 183 11.55 -1.70 -2.09
CA TYR A 183 11.07 -2.87 -2.83
C TYR A 183 9.66 -3.24 -2.40
N ALA A 184 8.89 -3.77 -3.33
CA ALA A 184 7.63 -4.44 -3.03
C ALA A 184 7.41 -5.61 -3.98
N GLU A 185 6.78 -6.64 -3.44
CA GLU A 185 6.26 -7.78 -4.19
C GLU A 185 4.94 -8.24 -3.56
N HIS A 186 3.95 -8.45 -4.37
CA HIS A 186 2.67 -9.02 -3.97
C HIS A 186 2.03 -9.75 -5.14
N GLU A 187 1.93 -11.09 -5.02
CA GLU A 187 1.27 -11.93 -6.04
C GLU A 187 1.84 -11.75 -7.46
N GLY A 188 3.16 -11.56 -7.57
CA GLY A 188 3.87 -11.33 -8.82
C GLY A 188 3.84 -9.88 -9.32
N ASN A 189 3.09 -9.00 -8.66
CA ASN A 189 3.19 -7.56 -8.87
C ASN A 189 4.38 -7.04 -8.08
N ARG A 190 5.32 -6.42 -8.75
CA ARG A 190 6.63 -6.13 -8.16
C ARG A 190 7.13 -4.75 -8.52
N MET A 191 7.95 -4.18 -7.66
CA MET A 191 8.63 -2.93 -7.97
C MET A 191 9.94 -2.78 -7.20
N VAL A 192 10.79 -1.93 -7.73
CA VAL A 192 11.93 -1.32 -7.04
C VAL A 192 11.96 0.17 -7.35
N ARG A 193 12.24 0.97 -6.33
CA ARG A 193 12.42 2.41 -6.44
C ARG A 193 13.74 2.84 -5.83
N LYS A 194 14.44 3.78 -6.50
CA LYS A 194 15.61 4.47 -5.98
C LYS A 194 15.52 5.94 -6.37
N GLY A 195 15.42 6.80 -5.36
CA GLY A 195 15.18 8.22 -5.60
C GLY A 195 13.92 8.47 -6.43
N ASP A 196 14.08 9.14 -7.54
CA ASP A 196 12.99 9.49 -8.46
C ASP A 196 12.62 8.36 -9.44
N TRP A 197 13.46 7.34 -9.59
CA TRP A 197 13.26 6.26 -10.53
C TRP A 197 12.55 5.06 -9.92
N LYS A 198 11.56 4.54 -10.63
CA LYS A 198 10.78 3.37 -10.25
C LYS A 198 10.65 2.41 -11.42
N LEU A 199 11.06 1.16 -11.20
CA LEU A 199 10.81 0.04 -12.10
C LEU A 199 9.67 -0.79 -11.50
N VAL A 200 8.63 -1.05 -12.26
CA VAL A 200 7.42 -1.73 -11.80
C VAL A 200 6.93 -2.73 -12.83
N SER A 201 6.29 -3.80 -12.37
CA SER A 201 5.69 -4.82 -13.24
C SER A 201 4.37 -5.29 -12.65
N ALA A 202 3.37 -5.46 -13.51
CA ALA A 202 2.09 -6.04 -13.16
C ALA A 202 1.94 -7.42 -13.82
N ASN A 203 1.66 -8.44 -13.01
CA ASN A 203 1.56 -9.82 -13.45
C ASN A 203 0.55 -10.03 -14.59
N PHE A 204 -0.56 -9.29 -14.61
CA PHE A 204 -1.60 -9.40 -15.65
C PHE A 204 -1.19 -8.75 -16.98
N ARG A 205 -0.16 -7.89 -17.00
CA ARG A 205 0.40 -7.26 -18.21
C ARG A 205 1.53 -8.07 -18.84
N GLY A 206 1.62 -9.36 -18.57
CA GLY A 206 2.64 -10.24 -19.14
C GLY A 206 3.95 -10.25 -18.38
N ASP A 207 3.96 -9.69 -17.18
CA ASP A 207 5.14 -9.67 -16.31
C ASP A 207 6.31 -8.82 -16.86
N GLU A 208 6.01 -7.90 -17.76
CA GLU A 208 6.99 -6.97 -18.34
C GLU A 208 7.29 -5.83 -17.37
N TRP A 209 8.53 -5.34 -17.41
CA TRP A 209 8.93 -4.19 -16.65
C TRP A 209 8.54 -2.88 -17.33
N GLU A 210 8.14 -1.92 -16.54
CA GLU A 210 7.85 -0.53 -16.91
C GLU A 210 8.72 0.39 -16.06
N LEU A 211 9.36 1.39 -16.66
CA LEU A 211 10.23 2.35 -15.96
C LEU A 211 9.61 3.74 -15.95
N TYR A 212 9.56 4.37 -14.78
CA TYR A 212 8.98 5.70 -14.59
C TYR A 212 9.91 6.61 -13.78
N ASN A 213 9.89 7.91 -14.11
CA ASN A 213 10.41 8.95 -13.24
C ASN A 213 9.24 9.51 -12.42
N ILE A 214 9.14 9.10 -11.17
CA ILE A 214 8.00 9.41 -10.28
C ILE A 214 7.93 10.90 -9.91
N LYS A 215 9.03 11.62 -9.98
CA LYS A 215 9.03 13.07 -9.75
C LYS A 215 8.31 13.82 -10.86
N GLU A 216 8.52 13.44 -12.10
CA GLU A 216 7.94 14.08 -13.29
C GLU A 216 6.60 13.44 -13.68
N ASP A 217 6.43 12.15 -13.43
CA ASP A 217 5.26 11.36 -13.82
C ASP A 217 4.78 10.45 -12.69
N ARG A 218 4.19 11.04 -11.64
CA ARG A 218 3.58 10.28 -10.52
C ARG A 218 2.39 9.43 -10.92
N THR A 219 1.85 9.65 -12.09
CA THR A 219 0.68 8.92 -12.59
C THR A 219 1.05 7.73 -13.47
N GLU A 220 2.35 7.51 -13.70
CA GLU A 220 2.89 6.36 -14.45
C GLU A 220 2.27 6.22 -15.85
N GLN A 221 2.26 7.33 -16.63
CA GLN A 221 1.68 7.37 -17.95
C GLN A 221 2.71 7.18 -19.07
N HIS A 222 4.00 7.50 -18.81
CA HIS A 222 5.06 7.51 -19.81
C HIS A 222 6.14 6.50 -19.45
N ASN A 223 6.03 5.30 -20.00
CA ASN A 223 7.03 4.24 -19.79
C ASN A 223 8.34 4.56 -20.52
N LEU A 224 9.39 4.85 -19.75
CA LEU A 224 10.70 5.28 -20.20
C LEU A 224 11.70 4.14 -20.39
N ILE A 225 11.29 2.87 -20.31
CA ILE A 225 12.20 1.71 -20.30
C ILE A 225 13.07 1.62 -21.57
N LYS A 226 12.54 2.07 -22.71
CA LYS A 226 13.28 2.08 -23.98
C LYS A 226 14.27 3.23 -24.08
N GLU A 227 14.02 4.32 -23.36
CA GLU A 227 14.83 5.53 -23.36
C GLU A 227 16.00 5.44 -22.38
N TYR A 228 15.79 4.72 -21.27
CA TYR A 228 16.77 4.54 -20.17
C TYR A 228 17.01 3.07 -19.85
N PRO A 229 17.48 2.25 -20.81
CA PRO A 229 17.65 0.80 -20.62
C PRO A 229 18.68 0.44 -19.55
N GLU A 230 19.72 1.26 -19.37
CA GLU A 230 20.75 1.03 -18.34
C GLU A 230 20.19 1.25 -16.93
N MET A 231 19.37 2.29 -16.73
CA MET A 231 18.68 2.54 -15.47
C MET A 231 17.69 1.41 -15.16
N ALA A 232 16.94 0.95 -16.15
CA ALA A 232 16.03 -0.17 -16.00
C ALA A 232 16.79 -1.44 -15.57
N LYS A 233 17.94 -1.71 -16.19
CA LYS A 233 18.80 -2.85 -15.87
C LYS A 233 19.38 -2.75 -14.46
N GLU A 234 19.86 -1.59 -14.03
CA GLU A 234 20.37 -1.37 -12.67
C GLU A 234 19.28 -1.69 -11.62
N LEU A 235 18.07 -1.17 -11.83
CA LEU A 235 16.94 -1.39 -10.92
C LEU A 235 16.48 -2.85 -10.93
N GLU A 236 16.43 -3.48 -12.10
CA GLU A 236 16.09 -4.90 -12.24
C GLU A 236 17.07 -5.79 -11.49
N ASP A 237 18.37 -5.56 -11.65
CA ASP A 237 19.41 -6.31 -10.95
C ASP A 237 19.28 -6.15 -9.43
N ALA A 238 19.06 -4.92 -8.97
CA ALA A 238 18.84 -4.64 -7.56
C ALA A 238 17.56 -5.33 -7.01
N TYR A 239 16.49 -5.38 -7.81
CA TYR A 239 15.28 -6.11 -7.43
C TYR A 239 15.54 -7.60 -7.25
N PHE A 240 16.20 -8.24 -8.22
CA PHE A 240 16.45 -9.67 -8.15
C PHE A 240 17.43 -10.04 -7.02
N GLU A 241 18.44 -9.22 -6.76
CA GLU A 241 19.32 -9.41 -5.61
C GLU A 241 18.54 -9.36 -4.28
N TRP A 242 17.67 -8.36 -4.11
CA TRP A 242 16.81 -8.26 -2.94
C TRP A 242 15.83 -9.44 -2.84
N ALA A 243 15.21 -9.82 -3.94
CA ALA A 243 14.24 -10.91 -4.00
C ALA A 243 14.85 -12.26 -3.57
N ASP A 244 16.07 -12.53 -4.01
CA ASP A 244 16.81 -13.73 -3.61
C ASP A 244 17.17 -13.73 -2.11
N HIS A 245 17.62 -12.60 -1.58
CA HIS A 245 17.91 -12.45 -0.15
C HIS A 245 16.66 -12.52 0.74
N SER A 246 15.52 -12.15 0.20
CA SER A 246 14.23 -12.09 0.92
C SER A 246 13.38 -13.34 0.73
N ASP A 247 13.90 -14.40 0.08
CA ASP A 247 13.18 -15.63 -0.24
C ASP A 247 11.86 -15.36 -0.99
N VAL A 248 11.84 -14.35 -1.88
CA VAL A 248 10.66 -14.03 -2.69
C VAL A 248 10.35 -15.22 -3.62
N LEU A 249 9.12 -15.69 -3.54
CA LEU A 249 8.64 -16.73 -4.43
C LEU A 249 8.14 -16.11 -5.73
N TYR A 250 8.74 -16.48 -6.86
CA TYR A 250 8.29 -16.00 -8.17
C TYR A 250 6.90 -16.54 -8.48
N PHE A 251 5.98 -15.62 -8.63
CA PHE A 251 4.59 -15.94 -8.87
C PHE A 251 4.44 -16.52 -10.29
N PRO A 252 3.84 -17.71 -10.45
CA PRO A 252 3.67 -18.29 -11.77
C PRO A 252 2.76 -17.41 -12.63
N LYS A 253 3.11 -17.22 -13.89
CA LYS A 253 2.36 -16.41 -14.88
C LYS A 253 0.88 -16.80 -15.04
N VAL A 254 0.48 -17.97 -14.51
CA VAL A 254 -0.88 -18.47 -14.61
C VAL A 254 -1.51 -18.57 -13.21
N TRP A 255 -2.40 -17.65 -12.88
CA TRP A 255 -3.18 -17.59 -11.65
C TRP A 255 -3.82 -18.93 -11.24
N ASN A 256 -4.25 -19.73 -12.21
CA ASN A 256 -4.85 -21.05 -11.96
C ASN A 256 -3.94 -22.03 -11.23
N THR A 257 -2.63 -21.85 -11.28
CA THR A 257 -1.66 -22.70 -10.58
C THR A 257 -1.60 -22.36 -9.08
N TYR A 258 -1.72 -21.10 -8.74
CA TYR A 258 -1.76 -20.64 -7.35
C TYR A 258 -3.00 -21.14 -6.61
N ASN A 259 -4.17 -21.04 -7.22
CA ASN A 259 -5.44 -21.47 -6.64
C ASN A 259 -5.55 -22.99 -6.41
N LYS A 260 -4.69 -23.79 -7.02
CA LYS A 260 -4.64 -25.25 -6.81
C LYS A 260 -3.84 -25.69 -5.57
N GLY A 261 -3.40 -24.76 -4.72
CA GLY A 261 -2.76 -25.02 -3.42
C GLY A 261 -1.36 -25.66 -3.51
N ARG A 262 -0.71 -25.59 -4.67
CA ARG A 262 0.62 -26.19 -4.89
C ARG A 262 1.77 -25.24 -4.53
N ARG A 263 1.81 -24.76 -3.29
CA ARG A 263 2.98 -24.00 -2.79
C ARG A 263 4.31 -24.76 -2.86
N LYS A 264 4.28 -26.07 -3.00
CA LYS A 264 5.50 -26.89 -3.07
C LYS A 264 6.27 -26.71 -4.38
N ASP A 265 5.61 -26.32 -5.44
CA ASP A 265 6.19 -26.26 -6.78
C ASP A 265 6.90 -24.92 -7.08
N PHE A 266 6.83 -23.93 -6.17
CA PHE A 266 7.45 -22.61 -6.38
C PHE A 266 8.99 -22.65 -6.45
N LYS A 267 9.64 -23.56 -5.73
CA LYS A 267 11.09 -23.76 -5.84
C LYS A 267 11.54 -24.20 -7.23
N GLU A 268 10.74 -25.01 -7.92
CA GLU A 268 11.05 -25.48 -9.27
C GLU A 268 10.93 -24.39 -10.34
N TYR A 269 10.18 -23.31 -10.07
CA TYR A 269 10.04 -22.17 -11.00
C TYR A 269 11.15 -21.14 -10.83
N ARG A 270 11.77 -21.04 -9.66
CA ARG A 270 12.89 -20.16 -9.40
C ARG A 270 14.17 -20.59 -10.13
N ASP A 271 14.34 -21.89 -10.37
CA ASP A 271 15.55 -22.50 -10.95
C ASP A 271 15.42 -22.68 -12.47
N LYS A 272 14.40 -22.13 -13.12
CA LYS A 272 14.19 -22.11 -14.58
C LYS A 272 14.20 -20.69 -15.12
#